data_0b97a7ac6067d7dec73e971a56c08d52
#
_entry.id   0b97a7ac6067d7dec73e971a56c08d52
#
_cell.length_a   1.000
_cell.length_b   1.000
_cell.length_c   1.000
_cell.angle_alpha   90.00
_cell.angle_beta   90.00
_cell.angle_gamma   90.00
#
_symmetry.space_group_name_H-M   'P 1'
#
loop_
_entity.id
_entity.type
_entity.pdbx_description
1 polymer ?
#
loop_
_entity_poly.entity_id
_entity_poly.type
_entity_poly.pdbx_seq_one_letter_code
_entity_poly.pdbx_strand_id
1 'polypeptide(L)'
;MSAASAAPSGPDHGDGEVLEDPAEGLIEAGDLLDDPRTDVEALCLCSLLWSSSSVARTITDTLTPSDFERPVYRELFELIAAQIEAGTPHDPASVAAALTQTGRAAGHRGTRLSRALSDATMAGGAPEAVGHYAITVVCAAYRRGFHAAAASLTEAAEQLPQDQLFPHLVSIGRAQRTATQRLADISSTLGRPPIIGAGGKSEADTVKEQP
;
A
#
# COMPACT_ATOMS: atom_id res chain seq x y z
N MET A 1 -77.78 -5.07 -39.08
CA MET A 1 -78.17 -4.50 -37.79
C MET A 1 -77.21 -5.02 -36.73
N SER A 2 -76.70 -4.18 -35.97
CA SER A 2 -75.90 -4.31 -34.78
C SER A 2 -74.38 -4.36 -35.01
N ALA A 3 -73.80 -3.24 -34.73
CA ALA A 3 -72.34 -2.99 -34.66
C ALA A 3 -71.75 -3.56 -33.37
N ALA A 4 -70.58 -4.19 -33.47
CA ALA A 4 -69.78 -4.49 -32.29
C ALA A 4 -68.47 -3.74 -32.46
N SER A 5 -68.27 -2.79 -31.55
CA SER A 5 -67.13 -1.94 -31.34
C SER A 5 -65.96 -2.78 -30.83
N ALA A 6 -64.83 -2.79 -31.54
CA ALA A 6 -63.57 -3.32 -31.03
C ALA A 6 -62.74 -2.19 -30.45
N ALA A 7 -62.36 -2.31 -29.17
CA ALA A 7 -61.41 -1.43 -28.50
C ALA A 7 -59.95 -1.76 -28.91
N PRO A 8 -59.06 -0.79 -29.04
CA PRO A 8 -57.64 -1.04 -29.33
C PRO A 8 -56.87 -1.39 -28.05
N SER A 9 -56.11 -2.46 -28.10
CA SER A 9 -55.11 -2.85 -27.11
C SER A 9 -53.96 -1.84 -27.09
N GLY A 10 -53.72 -1.26 -25.93
CA GLY A 10 -52.56 -0.40 -25.67
C GLY A 10 -51.23 -1.20 -25.61
N PRO A 11 -50.09 -0.56 -25.88
CA PRO A 11 -48.83 -1.22 -25.82
C PRO A 11 -48.42 -1.46 -24.33
N ASP A 12 -48.07 -2.71 -24.11
CA ASP A 12 -47.42 -3.18 -22.88
C ASP A 12 -46.03 -2.52 -22.77
N HIS A 13 -45.89 -1.56 -21.84
CA HIS A 13 -44.62 -1.02 -21.41
C HIS A 13 -44.06 -1.96 -20.34
N GLY A 14 -43.28 -2.93 -20.79
CA GLY A 14 -42.40 -3.67 -19.91
C GLY A 14 -41.30 -2.74 -19.40
N ASP A 15 -41.55 -2.11 -18.22
CA ASP A 15 -40.52 -1.52 -17.42
C ASP A 15 -39.58 -2.64 -16.96
N GLY A 16 -38.53 -2.84 -17.75
CA GLY A 16 -37.36 -3.63 -17.32
C GLY A 16 -36.64 -2.86 -16.21
N GLU A 17 -37.11 -3.09 -14.98
CA GLU A 17 -36.39 -2.67 -13.78
C GLU A 17 -35.05 -3.40 -13.80
N VAL A 18 -34.00 -2.66 -14.21
CA VAL A 18 -32.64 -3.08 -14.06
C VAL A 18 -32.39 -3.14 -12.56
N LEU A 19 -32.44 -4.32 -12.00
CA LEU A 19 -31.99 -4.57 -10.63
C LEU A 19 -30.49 -4.26 -10.61
N GLU A 20 -30.17 -3.03 -10.21
CA GLU A 20 -28.79 -2.67 -9.85
C GLU A 20 -28.39 -3.60 -8.70
N ASP A 21 -27.32 -4.37 -8.92
CA ASP A 21 -26.73 -5.24 -7.92
C ASP A 21 -26.31 -4.37 -6.71
N PRO A 22 -26.90 -4.55 -5.52
CA PRO A 22 -26.57 -3.74 -4.35
C PRO A 22 -25.14 -3.93 -3.86
N ALA A 23 -24.36 -4.86 -4.45
CA ALA A 23 -22.96 -5.06 -4.16
C ALA A 23 -22.04 -4.05 -4.88
N GLU A 24 -22.52 -3.33 -5.90
CA GLU A 24 -21.70 -2.37 -6.66
C GLU A 24 -21.48 -1.02 -5.97
N GLY A 25 -22.11 -0.76 -4.83
CA GLY A 25 -22.07 0.55 -4.14
C GLY A 25 -21.36 0.56 -2.78
N LEU A 26 -20.80 -0.55 -2.32
CA LEU A 26 -20.06 -0.56 -1.06
C LEU A 26 -18.66 0.05 -1.25
N ILE A 27 -18.58 1.38 -1.18
CA ILE A 27 -17.37 2.08 -0.84
C ILE A 27 -16.97 1.55 0.54
N GLU A 28 -15.84 0.83 0.63
CA GLU A 28 -15.34 0.38 1.94
C GLU A 28 -15.24 1.60 2.84
N ALA A 29 -15.89 1.56 4.01
CA ALA A 29 -15.97 2.70 4.94
C ALA A 29 -14.60 3.25 5.35
N GLY A 30 -13.51 2.46 5.19
CA GLY A 30 -12.14 2.86 5.38
C GLY A 30 -11.62 3.87 4.34
N ASP A 31 -12.16 3.85 3.12
CA ASP A 31 -11.73 4.77 2.04
C ASP A 31 -12.28 6.21 2.23
N LEU A 32 -13.24 6.40 3.12
CA LEU A 32 -13.89 7.71 3.34
C LEU A 32 -13.29 8.54 4.48
N LEU A 33 -12.40 7.96 5.29
CA LEU A 33 -11.95 8.58 6.55
C LEU A 33 -10.48 9.05 6.54
N ASP A 34 -9.69 8.72 5.51
CA ASP A 34 -8.28 9.08 5.49
C ASP A 34 -8.03 10.27 4.55
N ASP A 35 -7.68 11.41 5.14
CA ASP A 35 -7.17 12.56 4.39
C ASP A 35 -5.81 12.17 3.75
N PRO A 36 -5.67 12.20 2.40
CA PRO A 36 -4.41 11.88 1.73
C PRO A 36 -3.22 12.71 2.23
N ARG A 37 -3.48 13.89 2.78
CA ARG A 37 -2.45 14.79 3.32
C ARG A 37 -1.83 14.31 4.62
N THR A 38 -2.49 13.40 5.32
CA THR A 38 -1.99 12.76 6.56
C THR A 38 -1.60 11.31 6.34
N ASP A 39 -1.96 10.73 5.20
CA ASP A 39 -1.61 9.37 4.82
C ASP A 39 -0.17 9.29 4.33
N VAL A 40 0.69 8.62 5.09
CA VAL A 40 2.11 8.50 4.77
C VAL A 40 2.36 7.72 3.46
N GLU A 41 1.48 6.80 3.08
CA GLU A 41 1.59 6.06 1.81
C GLU A 41 1.28 6.98 0.63
N ALA A 42 0.23 7.81 0.73
CA ALA A 42 -0.08 8.82 -0.26
C ALA A 42 1.03 9.88 -0.39
N LEU A 43 1.57 10.35 0.74
CA LEU A 43 2.69 11.28 0.78
C LEU A 43 3.96 10.69 0.15
N CYS A 44 4.24 9.42 0.39
CA CYS A 44 5.36 8.71 -0.22
C CYS A 44 5.20 8.63 -1.75
N LEU A 45 4.03 8.22 -2.22
CA LEU A 45 3.73 8.14 -3.65
C LEU A 45 3.74 9.52 -4.31
N CYS A 46 3.19 10.55 -3.65
CA CYS A 46 3.27 11.93 -4.10
C CYS A 46 4.72 12.37 -4.32
N SER A 47 5.54 12.22 -3.29
CA SER A 47 6.95 12.62 -3.35
C SER A 47 7.73 11.84 -4.41
N LEU A 48 7.40 10.56 -4.61
CA LEU A 48 8.00 9.71 -5.63
C LEU A 48 7.65 10.20 -7.04
N LEU A 49 6.37 10.53 -7.31
CA LEU A 49 5.89 11.02 -8.60
C LEU A 49 6.60 12.31 -9.06
N TRP A 50 7.07 13.12 -8.12
CA TRP A 50 7.73 14.40 -8.38
C TRP A 50 9.24 14.38 -8.17
N SER A 51 9.82 13.24 -7.77
CA SER A 51 11.26 13.14 -7.54
C SER A 51 12.04 12.99 -8.86
N SER A 52 13.34 13.29 -8.80
CA SER A 52 14.23 13.04 -9.95
C SER A 52 14.35 11.54 -10.23
N SER A 53 14.59 11.16 -11.49
CA SER A 53 14.71 9.76 -11.91
C SER A 53 15.77 8.98 -11.12
N SER A 54 16.87 9.61 -10.70
CA SER A 54 17.91 8.97 -9.89
C SER A 54 17.44 8.65 -8.48
N VAL A 55 16.75 9.60 -7.84
CA VAL A 55 16.15 9.41 -6.51
C VAL A 55 15.02 8.40 -6.57
N ALA A 56 14.13 8.54 -7.57
CA ALA A 56 13.03 7.61 -7.78
C ALA A 56 13.50 6.16 -7.92
N ARG A 57 14.57 5.93 -8.70
CA ARG A 57 15.17 4.60 -8.84
C ARG A 57 15.68 4.07 -7.51
N THR A 58 16.39 4.87 -6.72
CA THR A 58 16.85 4.44 -5.38
C THR A 58 15.67 4.02 -4.49
N ILE A 59 14.57 4.75 -4.54
CA ILE A 59 13.37 4.42 -3.76
C ILE A 59 12.72 3.13 -4.26
N THR A 60 12.55 2.96 -5.57
CA THR A 60 11.92 1.76 -6.14
C THR A 60 12.79 0.51 -6.04
N ASP A 61 14.11 0.65 -6.00
CA ASP A 61 15.04 -0.45 -5.71
C ASP A 61 15.00 -0.86 -4.22
N THR A 62 14.52 0.02 -3.35
CA THR A 62 14.52 -0.16 -1.90
C THR A 62 13.17 -0.66 -1.38
N LEU A 63 12.08 -0.06 -1.84
CA LEU A 63 10.71 -0.43 -1.44
C LEU A 63 10.17 -1.57 -2.29
N THR A 64 9.21 -2.28 -1.70
CA THR A 64 8.43 -3.31 -2.39
C THR A 64 6.93 -2.98 -2.31
N PRO A 65 6.10 -3.48 -3.21
CA PRO A 65 4.64 -3.28 -3.13
C PRO A 65 4.05 -3.73 -1.78
N SER A 66 4.61 -4.77 -1.15
CA SER A 66 4.15 -5.29 0.15
C SER A 66 4.41 -4.33 1.33
N ASP A 67 5.21 -3.29 1.15
CA ASP A 67 5.41 -2.26 2.18
C ASP A 67 4.18 -1.37 2.34
N PHE A 68 3.35 -1.25 1.30
CA PHE A 68 2.10 -0.51 1.33
C PHE A 68 0.97 -1.36 1.91
N GLU A 69 0.15 -0.78 2.77
CA GLU A 69 -1.00 -1.46 3.37
C GLU A 69 -2.15 -1.57 2.39
N ARG A 70 -2.48 -0.44 1.73
CA ARG A 70 -3.60 -0.37 0.81
C ARG A 70 -3.30 -1.08 -0.51
N PRO A 71 -4.13 -2.06 -0.91
CA PRO A 71 -3.92 -2.79 -2.17
C PRO A 71 -3.82 -1.87 -3.39
N VAL A 72 -4.60 -0.78 -3.41
CA VAL A 72 -4.57 0.19 -4.52
C VAL A 72 -3.25 0.96 -4.60
N TYR A 73 -2.62 1.26 -3.47
CA TYR A 73 -1.31 1.90 -3.45
C TYR A 73 -0.18 0.94 -3.80
N ARG A 74 -0.31 -0.35 -3.49
CA ARG A 74 0.60 -1.40 -4.00
C ARG A 74 0.62 -1.41 -5.52
N GLU A 75 -0.58 -1.44 -6.12
CA GLU A 75 -0.71 -1.43 -7.59
C GLU A 75 -0.21 -0.13 -8.22
N LEU A 76 -0.45 1.00 -7.58
CA LEU A 76 0.04 2.29 -8.06
C LEU A 76 1.57 2.35 -7.97
N PHE A 77 2.16 1.88 -6.86
CA PHE A 77 3.61 1.79 -6.72
C PHE A 77 4.24 0.88 -7.78
N GLU A 78 3.67 -0.31 -8.02
CA GLU A 78 4.13 -1.22 -9.09
C GLU A 78 4.15 -0.55 -10.46
N LEU A 79 3.11 0.23 -10.76
CA LEU A 79 3.03 0.94 -12.04
C LEU A 79 4.09 2.03 -12.17
N ILE A 80 4.29 2.82 -11.11
CA ILE A 80 5.31 3.87 -11.06
C ILE A 80 6.71 3.23 -11.15
N ALA A 81 6.97 2.16 -10.39
CA ALA A 81 8.24 1.45 -10.41
C ALA A 81 8.57 0.89 -11.81
N ALA A 82 7.58 0.30 -12.49
CA ALA A 82 7.76 -0.20 -13.85
C ALA A 82 8.14 0.91 -14.86
N GLN A 83 7.57 2.11 -14.72
CA GLN A 83 7.96 3.25 -15.57
C GLN A 83 9.38 3.72 -15.27
N ILE A 84 9.75 3.81 -13.99
CA ILE A 84 11.10 4.19 -13.57
C ILE A 84 12.12 3.16 -14.08
N GLU A 85 11.82 1.88 -13.98
CA GLU A 85 12.66 0.79 -14.49
C GLU A 85 12.84 0.88 -16.01
N ALA A 86 11.75 1.18 -16.74
CA ALA A 86 11.78 1.38 -18.18
C ALA A 86 12.47 2.70 -18.60
N GLY A 87 12.85 3.56 -17.67
CA GLY A 87 13.45 4.87 -17.96
C GLY A 87 12.46 5.87 -18.60
N THR A 88 11.15 5.63 -18.46
CA THR A 88 10.09 6.54 -18.92
C THR A 88 9.70 7.55 -17.84
N PRO A 89 9.08 8.69 -18.24
CA PRO A 89 8.59 9.65 -17.27
C PRO A 89 7.57 9.03 -16.30
N HIS A 90 7.67 9.38 -15.02
CA HIS A 90 6.84 8.84 -13.94
C HIS A 90 6.02 9.92 -13.20
N ASP A 91 5.90 11.09 -13.80
CA ASP A 91 5.00 12.13 -13.32
C ASP A 91 3.52 11.68 -13.41
N PRO A 92 2.60 12.35 -12.67
CA PRO A 92 1.20 11.92 -12.62
C PRO A 92 0.52 11.79 -13.99
N ALA A 93 0.84 12.67 -14.94
CA ALA A 93 0.25 12.64 -16.28
C ALA A 93 0.75 11.42 -17.07
N SER A 94 2.04 11.12 -16.97
CA SER A 94 2.67 9.96 -17.61
C SER A 94 2.13 8.64 -17.03
N VAL A 95 1.95 8.57 -15.71
CA VAL A 95 1.34 7.41 -15.03
C VAL A 95 -0.13 7.23 -15.45
N ALA A 96 -0.92 8.31 -15.52
CA ALA A 96 -2.31 8.25 -16.00
C ALA A 96 -2.38 7.79 -17.47
N ALA A 97 -1.47 8.26 -18.33
CA ALA A 97 -1.38 7.81 -19.71
C ALA A 97 -1.05 6.31 -19.81
N ALA A 98 -0.11 5.81 -18.99
CA ALA A 98 0.24 4.39 -18.94
C ALA A 98 -0.93 3.52 -18.46
N LEU A 99 -1.72 3.98 -17.49
CA LEU A 99 -2.96 3.30 -17.06
C LEU A 99 -3.93 3.12 -18.24
N THR A 100 -4.10 4.18 -19.05
CA THR A 100 -4.99 4.15 -20.21
C THR A 100 -4.44 3.23 -21.31
N GLN A 101 -3.16 3.36 -21.64
CA GLN A 101 -2.50 2.57 -22.69
C GLN A 101 -2.48 1.07 -22.40
N THR A 102 -2.33 0.69 -21.13
CA THR A 102 -2.32 -0.71 -20.70
C THR A 102 -3.71 -1.29 -20.44
N GLY A 103 -4.78 -0.50 -20.65
CA GLY A 103 -6.16 -0.91 -20.38
C GLY A 103 -6.49 -1.03 -18.88
N ARG A 104 -5.56 -0.68 -17.99
CA ARG A 104 -5.74 -0.77 -16.52
C ARG A 104 -6.65 0.33 -15.96
N ALA A 105 -7.00 1.33 -16.76
CA ALA A 105 -7.96 2.39 -16.40
C ALA A 105 -9.42 1.95 -16.46
N ALA A 106 -9.73 0.77 -17.04
CA ALA A 106 -11.09 0.32 -17.25
C ALA A 106 -11.72 -0.38 -16.02
N GLY A 107 -13.05 -0.24 -15.89
CA GLY A 107 -13.84 -0.88 -14.84
C GLY A 107 -13.57 -0.34 -13.44
N HIS A 108 -14.16 -0.96 -12.42
CA HIS A 108 -14.04 -0.53 -11.01
C HIS A 108 -12.59 -0.46 -10.52
N ARG A 109 -11.77 -1.45 -10.88
CA ARG A 109 -10.35 -1.46 -10.52
C ARG A 109 -9.62 -0.25 -11.10
N GLY A 110 -9.88 0.08 -12.37
CA GLY A 110 -9.28 1.24 -13.03
C GLY A 110 -9.74 2.56 -12.41
N THR A 111 -11.01 2.68 -12.06
CA THR A 111 -11.54 3.86 -11.36
C THR A 111 -10.88 4.06 -10.00
N ARG A 112 -10.72 3.00 -9.20
CA ARG A 112 -10.02 3.04 -7.90
C ARG A 112 -8.56 3.45 -8.08
N LEU A 113 -7.87 2.91 -9.07
CA LEU A 113 -6.46 3.22 -9.32
C LEU A 113 -6.27 4.65 -9.81
N SER A 114 -7.17 5.16 -10.68
CA SER A 114 -7.17 6.55 -11.11
C SER A 114 -7.45 7.51 -9.97
N ARG A 115 -8.37 7.16 -9.07
CA ARG A 115 -8.64 7.92 -7.86
C ARG A 115 -7.43 7.93 -6.93
N ALA A 116 -6.80 6.78 -6.68
CA ALA A 116 -5.59 6.68 -5.86
C ALA A 116 -4.42 7.51 -6.41
N LEU A 117 -4.26 7.57 -7.74
CA LEU A 117 -3.29 8.45 -8.39
C LEU A 117 -3.62 9.93 -8.14
N SER A 118 -4.90 10.31 -8.23
CA SER A 118 -5.35 11.67 -7.94
C SER A 118 -5.09 12.02 -6.46
N ASP A 119 -5.48 11.15 -5.55
CA ASP A 119 -5.29 11.33 -4.10
C ASP A 119 -3.80 11.46 -3.75
N ALA A 120 -2.96 10.57 -4.29
CA ALA A 120 -1.51 10.65 -4.13
C ALA A 120 -0.95 11.96 -4.71
N THR A 121 -1.39 12.38 -5.89
CA THR A 121 -0.91 13.64 -6.51
C THR A 121 -1.24 14.87 -5.65
N MET A 122 -2.39 14.84 -4.97
CA MET A 122 -2.88 15.95 -4.14
C MET A 122 -2.44 15.87 -2.66
N ALA A 123 -1.73 14.83 -2.25
CA ALA A 123 -1.31 14.65 -0.86
C ALA A 123 -0.34 15.73 -0.37
N GLY A 124 0.38 16.40 -1.27
CA GLY A 124 1.26 17.53 -0.91
C GLY A 124 2.63 17.10 -0.39
N GLY A 125 3.07 15.87 -0.68
CA GLY A 125 4.40 15.39 -0.36
C GLY A 125 5.48 16.11 -1.16
N ALA A 126 6.53 16.60 -0.49
CA ALA A 126 7.67 17.24 -1.15
C ALA A 126 8.63 16.18 -1.74
N PRO A 127 9.15 16.37 -2.96
CA PRO A 127 10.09 15.42 -3.59
C PRO A 127 11.33 15.12 -2.73
N GLU A 128 11.83 16.12 -2.00
CA GLU A 128 13.00 16.01 -1.13
C GLU A 128 12.74 15.14 0.10
N ALA A 129 11.47 14.97 0.48
CA ALA A 129 11.05 14.19 1.63
C ALA A 129 10.76 12.72 1.28
N VAL A 130 10.90 12.29 0.03
CA VAL A 130 10.56 10.93 -0.41
C VAL A 130 11.27 9.85 0.42
N GLY A 131 12.55 10.04 0.73
CA GLY A 131 13.30 9.11 1.58
C GLY A 131 12.74 9.00 3.00
N HIS A 132 12.27 10.13 3.57
CA HIS A 132 11.62 10.15 4.88
C HIS A 132 10.30 9.37 4.88
N TYR A 133 9.44 9.62 3.88
CA TYR A 133 8.17 8.91 3.77
C TYR A 133 8.38 7.42 3.47
N ALA A 134 9.35 7.08 2.60
CA ALA A 134 9.71 5.70 2.30
C ALA A 134 10.09 4.92 3.58
N ILE A 135 10.96 5.47 4.43
CA ILE A 135 11.32 4.87 5.71
C ILE A 135 10.09 4.70 6.61
N THR A 136 9.20 5.70 6.64
CA THR A 136 7.99 5.65 7.49
C THR A 136 7.03 4.56 7.01
N VAL A 137 6.85 4.38 5.69
CA VAL A 137 6.07 3.28 5.09
C VAL A 137 6.67 1.92 5.49
N VAL A 138 7.98 1.75 5.39
CA VAL A 138 8.65 0.50 5.79
C VAL A 138 8.53 0.25 7.29
N CYS A 139 8.62 1.29 8.13
CA CYS A 139 8.39 1.16 9.57
C CYS A 139 6.95 0.70 9.89
N ALA A 140 5.95 1.22 9.16
CA ALA A 140 4.57 0.78 9.29
C ALA A 140 4.41 -0.69 8.84
N ALA A 141 4.99 -1.07 7.71
CA ALA A 141 5.01 -2.45 7.23
C ALA A 141 5.68 -3.41 8.23
N TYR A 142 6.79 -3.00 8.83
CA TYR A 142 7.48 -3.76 9.88
C TYR A 142 6.56 -4.02 11.08
N ARG A 143 5.82 -3.01 11.56
CA ARG A 143 4.85 -3.16 12.65
C ARG A 143 3.70 -4.09 12.28
N ARG A 144 3.16 -3.96 11.06
CA ARG A 144 2.14 -4.88 10.54
C ARG A 144 2.63 -6.33 10.55
N GLY A 145 3.90 -6.55 10.20
CA GLY A 145 4.54 -7.86 10.29
C GLY A 145 4.51 -8.48 11.70
N PHE A 146 4.69 -7.68 12.75
CA PHE A 146 4.55 -8.17 14.14
C PHE A 146 3.10 -8.48 14.51
N HIS A 147 2.13 -7.67 14.06
CA HIS A 147 0.71 -7.98 14.28
C HIS A 147 0.31 -9.29 13.58
N ALA A 148 0.75 -9.48 12.33
CA ALA A 148 0.52 -10.72 11.60
C ALA A 148 1.18 -11.92 12.28
N ALA A 149 2.40 -11.77 12.80
CA ALA A 149 3.11 -12.80 13.55
C ALA A 149 2.37 -13.19 14.84
N ALA A 150 1.86 -12.20 15.58
CA ALA A 150 1.07 -12.46 16.80
C ALA A 150 -0.23 -13.21 16.46
N ALA A 151 -0.95 -12.80 15.41
CA ALA A 151 -2.15 -13.49 14.96
C ALA A 151 -1.84 -14.95 14.55
N SER A 152 -0.77 -15.15 13.79
CA SER A 152 -0.33 -16.50 13.36
C SER A 152 0.07 -17.39 14.54
N LEU A 153 0.68 -16.84 15.59
CA LEU A 153 1.00 -17.60 16.81
C LEU A 153 -0.26 -17.98 17.59
N THR A 154 -1.25 -17.09 17.67
CA THR A 154 -2.53 -17.36 18.30
C THR A 154 -3.26 -18.50 17.57
N GLU A 155 -3.35 -18.41 16.24
CA GLU A 155 -3.96 -19.43 15.41
C GLU A 155 -3.23 -20.79 15.53
N ALA A 156 -1.90 -20.76 15.54
CA ALA A 156 -1.07 -21.95 15.71
C ALA A 156 -1.35 -22.64 17.04
N ALA A 157 -1.48 -21.87 18.13
CA ALA A 157 -1.76 -22.42 19.45
C ALA A 157 -3.12 -23.13 19.53
N GLU A 158 -4.08 -22.73 18.70
CA GLU A 158 -5.41 -23.35 18.64
C GLU A 158 -5.49 -24.55 17.69
N GLN A 159 -4.68 -24.57 16.62
CA GLN A 159 -4.88 -25.51 15.50
C GLN A 159 -3.73 -26.50 15.30
N LEU A 160 -2.50 -26.17 15.71
CA LEU A 160 -1.35 -27.02 15.45
C LEU A 160 -1.12 -28.08 16.52
N PRO A 161 -0.63 -29.29 16.13
CA PRO A 161 -0.10 -30.27 17.06
C PRO A 161 1.05 -29.70 17.92
N GLN A 162 1.19 -30.17 19.15
CA GLN A 162 2.18 -29.67 20.11
C GLN A 162 3.61 -29.69 19.60
N ASP A 163 3.99 -30.72 18.83
CA ASP A 163 5.33 -30.86 18.24
C ASP A 163 5.62 -29.84 17.13
N GLN A 164 4.60 -29.21 16.54
CA GLN A 164 4.73 -28.19 15.50
C GLN A 164 4.76 -26.75 16.03
N LEU A 165 4.34 -26.51 17.27
CA LEU A 165 4.28 -25.16 17.85
C LEU A 165 5.64 -24.48 17.90
N PHE A 166 6.67 -25.17 18.42
CA PHE A 166 8.00 -24.60 18.52
C PHE A 166 8.67 -24.38 17.15
N PRO A 167 8.62 -25.32 16.19
CA PRO A 167 9.05 -25.06 14.81
C PRO A 167 8.38 -23.85 14.17
N HIS A 168 7.07 -23.66 14.37
CA HIS A 168 6.33 -22.50 13.87
C HIS A 168 6.84 -21.20 14.48
N LEU A 169 7.00 -21.12 15.81
CA LEU A 169 7.60 -19.97 16.49
C LEU A 169 8.99 -19.62 15.94
N VAL A 170 9.84 -20.63 15.72
CA VAL A 170 11.17 -20.44 15.14
C VAL A 170 11.10 -19.87 13.73
N SER A 171 10.16 -20.35 12.91
CA SER A 171 9.94 -19.84 11.56
C SER A 171 9.57 -18.35 11.58
N ILE A 172 8.61 -17.96 12.43
CA ILE A 172 8.21 -16.55 12.63
C ILE A 172 9.42 -15.73 13.11
N GLY A 173 10.17 -16.21 14.08
CA GLY A 173 11.35 -15.52 14.61
C GLY A 173 12.42 -15.25 13.54
N ARG A 174 12.61 -16.19 12.61
CA ARG A 174 13.52 -16.02 11.47
C ARG A 174 13.00 -14.95 10.51
N ALA A 175 11.70 -14.98 10.19
CA ALA A 175 11.09 -13.98 9.31
C ALA A 175 11.21 -12.55 9.90
N GLN A 176 10.93 -12.41 11.21
CA GLN A 176 11.07 -11.11 11.89
C GLN A 176 12.52 -10.63 11.97
N ARG A 177 13.49 -11.53 12.13
CA ARG A 177 14.91 -11.16 12.07
C ARG A 177 15.29 -10.62 10.68
N THR A 178 14.84 -11.28 9.61
CA THR A 178 15.07 -10.81 8.24
C THR A 178 14.42 -9.44 8.01
N ALA A 179 13.20 -9.23 8.49
CA ALA A 179 12.52 -7.94 8.40
C ALA A 179 13.26 -6.84 9.19
N THR A 180 13.82 -7.18 10.36
CA THR A 180 14.65 -6.25 11.17
C THR A 180 15.92 -5.84 10.42
N GLN A 181 16.61 -6.80 9.81
CA GLN A 181 17.80 -6.51 9.01
C GLN A 181 17.45 -5.62 7.82
N ARG A 182 16.39 -5.96 7.08
CA ARG A 182 15.92 -5.14 5.95
C ARG A 182 15.62 -3.69 6.37
N LEU A 183 14.94 -3.49 7.52
CA LEU A 183 14.65 -2.15 8.03
C LEU A 183 15.94 -1.37 8.34
N ALA A 184 16.95 -2.02 8.91
CA ALA A 184 18.25 -1.41 9.19
C ALA A 184 18.97 -1.01 7.89
N ASP A 185 18.99 -1.89 6.90
CA ASP A 185 19.64 -1.67 5.60
C ASP A 185 18.97 -0.49 4.85
N ILE A 186 17.63 -0.45 4.83
CA ILE A 186 16.85 0.64 4.22
C ILE A 186 17.12 1.97 4.93
N SER A 187 17.11 1.97 6.26
CA SER A 187 17.38 3.16 7.06
C SER A 187 18.78 3.71 6.80
N SER A 188 19.76 2.83 6.62
CA SER A 188 21.13 3.21 6.25
C SER A 188 21.21 3.79 4.83
N THR A 189 20.54 3.16 3.87
CA THR A 189 20.55 3.56 2.45
C THR A 189 19.88 4.93 2.25
N LEU A 190 18.77 5.18 2.95
CA LEU A 190 18.00 6.41 2.82
C LEU A 190 18.40 7.50 3.84
N GLY A 191 19.50 7.29 4.60
CA GLY A 191 20.14 8.32 5.42
C GLY A 191 19.49 8.61 6.77
N ARG A 192 18.64 7.71 7.31
CA ARG A 192 18.09 7.82 8.66
C ARG A 192 18.66 6.70 9.54
N PRO A 193 19.23 7.03 10.73
CA PRO A 193 19.67 5.98 11.65
C PRO A 193 18.47 5.12 12.09
N PRO A 194 18.61 3.79 12.18
CA PRO A 194 17.53 2.90 12.60
C PRO A 194 17.09 3.27 14.03
N ILE A 195 15.80 3.45 14.23
CA ILE A 195 15.17 3.65 15.54
C ILE A 195 15.02 2.30 16.27
N ILE A 196 15.86 1.35 15.97
CA ILE A 196 15.95 0.11 16.74
C ILE A 196 16.77 0.48 17.97
N GLY A 197 16.12 0.46 19.14
CA GLY A 197 16.75 0.79 20.41
C GLY A 197 18.11 0.13 20.51
N ALA A 198 19.15 0.93 20.57
CA ALA A 198 20.47 0.47 20.92
C ALA A 198 20.35 -0.17 22.30
N GLY A 199 20.34 -1.50 22.32
CA GLY A 199 20.53 -2.27 23.54
C GLY A 199 21.80 -1.74 24.19
N GLY A 200 21.66 -1.07 25.34
CA GLY A 200 22.73 -0.36 25.98
C GLY A 200 23.96 -1.24 26.14
N LYS A 201 25.04 -0.88 25.49
CA LYS A 201 26.34 -1.14 26.07
C LYS A 201 26.51 -0.10 27.16
N SER A 202 26.27 -0.55 28.40
CA SER A 202 26.70 0.15 29.60
C SER A 202 28.19 0.44 29.48
N GLU A 203 28.53 1.70 29.25
CA GLU A 203 29.84 2.23 29.63
C GLU A 203 29.90 2.35 31.15
N ALA A 204 30.15 1.23 31.81
CA ALA A 204 30.57 1.18 33.20
C ALA A 204 31.85 0.34 33.22
N ASP A 205 32.98 0.98 32.92
CA ASP A 205 34.28 0.63 33.46
C ASP A 205 35.33 1.60 32.89
N THR A 206 35.47 2.74 33.50
CA THR A 206 36.77 3.44 33.54
C THR A 206 36.78 4.33 34.75
N VAL A 207 36.76 3.71 35.94
CA VAL A 207 37.34 4.37 37.10
C VAL A 207 38.83 4.08 37.05
N LYS A 208 39.57 5.01 36.55
CA LYS A 208 41.03 5.07 36.67
C LYS A 208 41.36 5.49 38.06
N GLU A 209 41.81 4.55 38.87
CA GLU A 209 42.64 4.74 40.03
C GLU A 209 43.92 5.51 39.62
N GLN A 210 44.15 6.65 40.24
CA GLN A 210 45.48 7.30 40.25
C GLN A 210 45.88 7.59 41.71
N PRO A 211 47.18 7.41 42.03
CA PRO A 211 47.76 7.35 43.35
C PRO A 211 47.79 8.69 44.11
#